data_49508400a28537d3c2bf8d9823bbbcd5
#
_entry.id   49508400a28537d3c2bf8d9823bbbcd5
#
_cell.length_a   1.000
_cell.length_b   1.000
_cell.length_c   1.000
_cell.angle_alpha   90.00
_cell.angle_beta   90.00
_cell.angle_gamma   90.00
#
_symmetry.space_group_name_H-M   'P 1'
#
loop_
_entity.id
_entity.type
_entity.pdbx_description
1 polymer ?
#
loop_
_entity_poly.entity_id
_entity_poly.type
_entity_poly.pdbx_seq_one_letter_code
_entity_poly.pdbx_strand_id
1 'polypeptide(L)'
;AVDLETYDPGLKTKGSGAITGNGYVCGIAVATHKQTLYFPINHSMTDNLKVDETWDSLNKLIFQNENIAKVFHNAMYDVCWIRATTGLMLKGPVFDTMIAASVLDENRMKYSLDSLSKDYLKDTKYKWDLRDKSISQYGISDPMSNMHKLPYVLVKDYAEQDVSLTFRLWSLFEKKLDEIIYQPKGKSPRKIFNLETRLFPCLVDMKFKGVKIDVEKTREFGRFLERRKQKLLRIIKDKTGIEVNIWAAASIKKLLDKLNIKDYQVTPKSKMPKLPKNYLTTHENRFLRMIAKARECEKANNAFVEGLLSFVHKGRIHADINQIRSDQGGTVTGRFSMSNPNLQQIPARGWIGERMREIFFFFLNDQWASFDFSKQEPRIVVHYAIKLLKDNPDLKEEHLPKEYRNKVKQKIIKSVSKMENFYKENPDADFHQLVADMANIPRRQAKTINLGMFYGMGKMKLQKELNLDREEAKELFDKYHGEVPFIKTLSQELIYFATDNELLFTL
;
A
#
# COMPACT_ATOMS: atom_id res chain seq x y z
N ALA A 1 -11.58 -1.63 -25.43
CA ALA A 1 -11.03 -0.83 -24.33
C ALA A 1 -11.87 0.42 -24.13
N VAL A 2 -11.83 0.96 -22.94
CA VAL A 2 -12.57 2.18 -22.55
C VAL A 2 -11.65 3.06 -21.70
N ASP A 3 -11.75 4.39 -21.88
CA ASP A 3 -11.06 5.41 -21.11
C ASP A 3 -11.97 6.63 -20.96
N LEU A 4 -11.91 7.31 -19.82
CA LEU A 4 -12.75 8.47 -19.52
C LEU A 4 -11.90 9.73 -19.33
N GLU A 5 -12.25 10.78 -20.06
CA GLU A 5 -11.72 12.09 -19.78
C GLU A 5 -12.62 12.81 -18.79
N THR A 6 -12.02 13.32 -17.70
CA THR A 6 -12.79 13.84 -16.56
C THR A 6 -12.29 15.20 -16.11
N TYR A 7 -13.19 15.96 -15.51
CA TYR A 7 -12.86 17.07 -14.63
C TYR A 7 -13.00 16.61 -13.19
N ASP A 8 -11.89 16.46 -12.47
CA ASP A 8 -11.84 15.97 -11.08
C ASP A 8 -10.90 16.84 -10.22
N PRO A 9 -11.31 18.09 -9.90
CA PRO A 9 -10.43 19.05 -9.24
C PRO A 9 -10.07 18.69 -7.80
N GLY A 10 -10.85 17.80 -7.18
CA GLY A 10 -10.67 17.37 -5.79
C GLY A 10 -9.84 16.10 -5.60
N LEU A 11 -9.51 15.40 -6.66
CA LEU A 11 -8.96 14.04 -6.63
C LEU A 11 -7.84 13.83 -5.59
N LYS A 12 -6.87 14.73 -5.55
CA LYS A 12 -5.69 14.61 -4.66
C LYS A 12 -5.90 15.19 -3.26
N THR A 13 -6.93 15.97 -3.04
CA THR A 13 -7.11 16.77 -1.81
C THR A 13 -8.35 16.41 -1.01
N LYS A 14 -9.40 15.94 -1.69
CA LYS A 14 -10.70 15.59 -1.10
C LYS A 14 -11.19 14.19 -1.50
N GLY A 15 -10.44 13.49 -2.35
CA GLY A 15 -10.83 12.22 -2.94
C GLY A 15 -11.55 12.38 -4.28
N SER A 16 -11.85 11.23 -4.91
CA SER A 16 -12.42 11.15 -6.24
C SER A 16 -13.76 11.90 -6.36
N GLY A 17 -13.90 12.69 -7.41
CA GLY A 17 -15.14 13.35 -7.79
C GLY A 17 -16.30 12.39 -8.05
N ALA A 18 -16.02 11.19 -8.51
CA ALA A 18 -17.00 10.11 -8.64
C ALA A 18 -17.72 9.79 -7.31
N ILE A 19 -17.04 9.98 -6.19
CA ILE A 19 -17.61 9.76 -4.86
C ILE A 19 -18.17 11.06 -4.26
N THR A 20 -17.39 12.13 -4.40
CA THR A 20 -17.72 13.40 -3.73
C THR A 20 -18.75 14.23 -4.50
N GLY A 21 -19.02 13.90 -5.76
CA GLY A 21 -19.86 14.68 -6.67
C GLY A 21 -19.18 15.96 -7.17
N ASN A 22 -17.88 16.12 -6.91
CA ASN A 22 -17.13 17.32 -7.31
C ASN A 22 -16.35 17.05 -8.60
N GLY A 23 -17.04 17.15 -9.72
CA GLY A 23 -16.48 16.89 -11.04
C GLY A 23 -17.49 16.19 -11.95
N TYR A 24 -17.03 15.83 -13.14
CA TYR A 24 -17.86 15.15 -14.14
C TYR A 24 -17.00 14.51 -15.23
N VAL A 25 -17.60 13.62 -16.02
CA VAL A 25 -17.01 13.06 -17.22
C VAL A 25 -17.20 14.03 -18.38
N CYS A 26 -16.14 14.44 -19.06
CA CYS A 26 -16.21 15.34 -20.19
C CYS A 26 -16.19 14.60 -21.53
N GLY A 27 -15.68 13.38 -21.59
CA GLY A 27 -15.71 12.55 -22.76
C GLY A 27 -15.43 11.08 -22.47
N ILE A 28 -15.80 10.22 -23.38
CA ILE A 28 -15.65 8.76 -23.29
C ILE A 28 -14.96 8.26 -24.56
N ALA A 29 -13.83 7.62 -24.43
CA ALA A 29 -13.15 6.97 -25.54
C ALA A 29 -13.37 5.45 -25.51
N VAL A 30 -13.62 4.86 -26.68
CA VAL A 30 -13.85 3.43 -26.83
C VAL A 30 -13.04 2.90 -28.01
N ALA A 31 -12.30 1.82 -27.81
CA ALA A 31 -11.60 1.10 -28.86
C ALA A 31 -12.11 -0.32 -29.00
N THR A 32 -12.28 -0.74 -30.24
CA THR A 32 -12.56 -2.12 -30.66
C THR A 32 -11.45 -2.57 -31.60
N HIS A 33 -11.50 -3.82 -32.05
CA HIS A 33 -10.59 -4.33 -33.10
C HIS A 33 -10.77 -3.64 -34.45
N LYS A 34 -11.88 -2.88 -34.66
CA LYS A 34 -12.20 -2.23 -35.94
C LYS A 34 -11.94 -0.73 -35.94
N GLN A 35 -12.20 -0.07 -34.83
CA GLN A 35 -12.18 1.39 -34.78
C GLN A 35 -11.99 1.91 -33.34
N THR A 36 -11.55 3.15 -33.24
CA THR A 36 -11.58 3.98 -32.03
C THR A 36 -12.60 5.09 -32.22
N LEU A 37 -13.30 5.45 -31.15
CA LEU A 37 -14.32 6.48 -31.16
C LEU A 37 -14.23 7.30 -29.85
N TYR A 38 -14.34 8.62 -29.97
CA TYR A 38 -14.48 9.52 -28.86
C TYR A 38 -15.87 10.15 -28.82
N PHE A 39 -16.51 10.11 -27.66
CA PHE A 39 -17.83 10.64 -27.40
C PHE A 39 -17.72 11.88 -26.51
N PRO A 40 -17.68 13.11 -27.05
CA PRO A 40 -17.66 14.35 -26.28
C PRO A 40 -19.04 14.60 -25.67
N ILE A 41 -19.11 14.81 -24.35
CA ILE A 41 -20.38 15.00 -23.64
C ILE A 41 -20.44 16.26 -22.76
N ASN A 42 -19.29 16.78 -22.31
CA ASN A 42 -19.24 17.95 -21.44
C ASN A 42 -17.98 18.82 -21.69
N HIS A 43 -17.69 19.16 -22.93
CA HIS A 43 -16.65 20.12 -23.29
C HIS A 43 -17.23 21.54 -23.39
N SER A 44 -16.48 22.55 -22.92
CA SER A 44 -16.97 23.94 -22.85
C SER A 44 -17.00 24.69 -24.18
N MET A 45 -16.12 24.32 -25.13
CA MET A 45 -15.85 25.10 -26.35
C MET A 45 -16.28 24.41 -27.63
N THR A 46 -17.24 23.50 -27.55
CA THR A 46 -17.66 22.71 -28.71
C THR A 46 -19.06 22.15 -28.52
N ASP A 47 -19.67 21.69 -29.61
CA ASP A 47 -20.90 20.90 -29.55
C ASP A 47 -20.61 19.54 -28.92
N ASN A 48 -21.45 19.16 -27.99
CA ASN A 48 -21.40 17.89 -27.29
C ASN A 48 -22.54 16.99 -27.76
N LEU A 49 -22.34 15.70 -27.63
CA LEU A 49 -23.41 14.71 -27.70
C LEU A 49 -24.33 14.89 -26.47
N LYS A 50 -25.58 14.47 -26.61
CA LYS A 50 -26.51 14.48 -25.50
C LYS A 50 -26.06 13.47 -24.43
N VAL A 51 -25.84 13.95 -23.22
CA VAL A 51 -25.25 13.17 -22.13
C VAL A 51 -26.04 11.90 -21.86
N ASP A 52 -27.35 12.04 -21.61
CA ASP A 52 -28.21 10.89 -21.23
C ASP A 52 -28.30 9.85 -22.37
N GLU A 53 -28.51 10.30 -23.62
CA GLU A 53 -28.59 9.39 -24.76
C GLU A 53 -27.26 8.64 -25.00
N THR A 54 -26.14 9.31 -24.76
CA THR A 54 -24.80 8.69 -24.89
C THR A 54 -24.58 7.63 -23.81
N TRP A 55 -24.87 7.97 -22.56
CA TRP A 55 -24.73 7.01 -21.45
C TRP A 55 -25.67 5.81 -21.60
N ASP A 56 -26.93 6.03 -21.98
CA ASP A 56 -27.90 4.96 -22.19
C ASP A 56 -27.46 4.02 -23.30
N SER A 57 -26.96 4.58 -24.42
CA SER A 57 -26.42 3.79 -25.53
C SER A 57 -25.21 2.96 -25.13
N LEU A 58 -24.22 3.57 -24.45
CA LEU A 58 -23.02 2.88 -23.99
C LEU A 58 -23.35 1.84 -22.92
N ASN A 59 -24.28 2.13 -22.03
CA ASN A 59 -24.76 1.15 -21.04
C ASN A 59 -25.35 -0.08 -21.74
N LYS A 60 -26.29 0.13 -22.64
CA LYS A 60 -26.98 -0.95 -23.36
C LYS A 60 -26.03 -1.77 -24.22
N LEU A 61 -25.17 -1.11 -24.98
CA LEU A 61 -24.32 -1.77 -25.95
C LEU A 61 -23.06 -2.38 -25.35
N ILE A 62 -22.49 -1.76 -24.32
CA ILE A 62 -21.16 -2.11 -23.77
C ILE A 62 -21.24 -2.47 -22.28
N PHE A 63 -21.62 -1.52 -21.42
CA PHE A 63 -21.36 -1.65 -19.97
C PHE A 63 -22.21 -2.72 -19.29
N GLN A 64 -23.46 -2.91 -19.72
CA GLN A 64 -24.38 -3.93 -19.20
C GLN A 64 -24.37 -5.22 -20.05
N ASN A 65 -23.59 -5.30 -21.10
CA ASN A 65 -23.48 -6.51 -21.91
C ASN A 65 -22.48 -7.48 -21.28
N GLU A 66 -23.00 -8.62 -20.81
CA GLU A 66 -22.20 -9.66 -20.12
C GLU A 66 -21.20 -10.37 -21.08
N ASN A 67 -21.50 -10.39 -22.37
CA ASN A 67 -20.66 -11.06 -23.37
C ASN A 67 -19.50 -10.20 -23.89
N ILE A 68 -19.43 -8.94 -23.49
CA ILE A 68 -18.36 -8.03 -23.88
C ILE A 68 -17.41 -7.82 -22.70
N ALA A 69 -16.14 -8.18 -22.87
CA ALA A 69 -15.09 -7.81 -21.95
C ALA A 69 -14.76 -6.31 -22.07
N LYS A 70 -14.64 -5.63 -20.93
CA LYS A 70 -14.25 -4.22 -20.85
C LYS A 70 -12.82 -4.14 -20.34
N VAL A 71 -11.98 -3.46 -21.09
CA VAL A 71 -10.56 -3.30 -20.76
C VAL A 71 -10.28 -1.85 -20.45
N PHE A 72 -9.59 -1.61 -19.34
CA PHE A 72 -9.19 -0.29 -18.87
C PHE A 72 -7.69 -0.25 -18.60
N HIS A 73 -7.18 0.94 -18.37
CA HIS A 73 -5.89 1.16 -17.76
C HIS A 73 -6.08 1.94 -16.47
N ASN A 74 -5.88 1.31 -15.30
CA ASN A 74 -6.27 1.81 -13.97
C ASN A 74 -7.80 1.85 -13.79
N ALA A 75 -8.43 0.73 -14.04
CA ALA A 75 -9.89 0.52 -14.08
C ALA A 75 -10.66 1.11 -12.89
N MET A 76 -10.04 1.18 -11.70
CA MET A 76 -10.69 1.69 -10.49
C MET A 76 -11.19 3.12 -10.67
N TYR A 77 -10.46 3.95 -11.40
CA TYR A 77 -10.83 5.33 -11.65
C TYR A 77 -12.07 5.43 -12.56
N ASP A 78 -12.00 4.81 -13.74
CA ASP A 78 -13.05 4.89 -14.75
C ASP A 78 -14.33 4.19 -14.30
N VAL A 79 -14.22 2.99 -13.73
CA VAL A 79 -15.38 2.23 -13.25
C VAL A 79 -16.10 2.97 -12.13
N CYS A 80 -15.38 3.68 -11.25
CA CYS A 80 -16.03 4.52 -10.26
C CYS A 80 -16.83 5.67 -10.90
N TRP A 81 -16.30 6.32 -11.94
CA TRP A 81 -17.03 7.37 -12.66
C TRP A 81 -18.23 6.82 -13.42
N ILE A 82 -18.09 5.69 -14.10
CA ILE A 82 -19.23 5.01 -14.78
C ILE A 82 -20.33 4.71 -13.75
N ARG A 83 -19.96 4.11 -12.63
CA ARG A 83 -20.93 3.80 -11.56
C ARG A 83 -21.57 5.04 -10.95
N ALA A 84 -20.80 6.09 -10.72
CA ALA A 84 -21.32 7.34 -10.16
C ALA A 84 -22.34 8.00 -11.09
N THR A 85 -22.11 7.95 -12.40
CA THR A 85 -22.98 8.56 -13.42
C THR A 85 -24.21 7.70 -13.70
N THR A 86 -24.04 6.38 -13.82
CA THR A 86 -25.12 5.46 -14.25
C THR A 86 -25.87 4.81 -13.10
N GLY A 87 -25.32 4.82 -11.90
CA GLY A 87 -25.83 4.05 -10.75
C GLY A 87 -25.58 2.53 -10.85
N LEU A 88 -24.96 2.04 -11.91
CA LEU A 88 -24.85 0.61 -12.21
C LEU A 88 -23.40 0.13 -12.12
N MET A 89 -23.23 -1.12 -11.69
CA MET A 89 -21.97 -1.85 -11.83
C MET A 89 -21.86 -2.42 -13.25
N LEU A 90 -20.64 -2.49 -13.76
CA LEU A 90 -20.35 -3.13 -15.04
C LEU A 90 -20.69 -4.62 -14.97
N LYS A 91 -21.30 -5.16 -16.02
CA LYS A 91 -21.54 -6.59 -16.18
C LYS A 91 -20.50 -7.22 -17.09
N GLY A 92 -20.26 -8.53 -16.90
CA GLY A 92 -19.23 -9.28 -17.62
C GLY A 92 -17.79 -8.98 -17.17
N PRO A 93 -16.78 -9.51 -17.87
CA PRO A 93 -15.38 -9.35 -17.47
C PRO A 93 -14.91 -7.90 -17.53
N VAL A 94 -14.20 -7.47 -16.49
CA VAL A 94 -13.51 -6.17 -16.42
C VAL A 94 -12.03 -6.43 -16.24
N PHE A 95 -11.21 -6.06 -17.19
CA PHE A 95 -9.78 -6.28 -17.20
C PHE A 95 -9.03 -4.94 -17.06
N ASP A 96 -7.90 -4.99 -16.36
CA ASP A 96 -7.03 -3.83 -16.15
C ASP A 96 -5.61 -4.14 -16.64
N THR A 97 -5.15 -3.37 -17.62
CA THR A 97 -3.80 -3.53 -18.17
C THR A 97 -2.69 -3.15 -17.19
N MET A 98 -2.98 -2.27 -16.21
CA MET A 98 -2.04 -1.96 -15.14
C MET A 98 -1.86 -3.16 -14.20
N ILE A 99 -2.95 -3.83 -13.83
CA ILE A 99 -2.93 -5.07 -13.04
C ILE A 99 -2.22 -6.18 -13.82
N ALA A 100 -2.54 -6.37 -15.10
CA ALA A 100 -1.87 -7.36 -15.93
C ALA A 100 -0.36 -7.12 -16.00
N ALA A 101 0.08 -5.89 -16.22
CA ALA A 101 1.50 -5.53 -16.24
C ALA A 101 2.20 -5.79 -14.91
N SER A 102 1.54 -5.49 -13.78
CA SER A 102 2.11 -5.75 -12.44
C SER A 102 2.21 -7.24 -12.11
N VAL A 103 1.29 -8.06 -12.61
CA VAL A 103 1.33 -9.51 -12.43
C VAL A 103 2.40 -10.14 -13.32
N LEU A 104 2.65 -9.57 -14.51
CA LEU A 104 3.70 -10.02 -15.43
C LEU A 104 5.11 -9.60 -14.98
N ASP A 105 5.25 -8.45 -14.33
CA ASP A 105 6.52 -7.94 -13.82
C ASP A 105 6.25 -6.95 -12.66
N GLU A 106 6.31 -7.47 -11.43
CA GLU A 106 6.09 -6.70 -10.19
C GLU A 106 7.27 -5.81 -9.82
N ASN A 107 8.41 -5.96 -10.47
CA ASN A 107 9.62 -5.20 -10.17
C ASN A 107 9.73 -3.89 -10.97
N ARG A 108 8.82 -3.66 -11.90
CA ARG A 108 8.79 -2.40 -12.64
C ARG A 108 8.63 -1.19 -11.72
N MET A 109 9.29 -0.10 -12.08
CA MET A 109 9.21 1.17 -11.36
C MET A 109 8.00 2.01 -11.78
N LYS A 110 7.47 1.80 -13.01
CA LYS A 110 6.36 2.57 -13.58
C LYS A 110 5.41 1.67 -14.34
N TYR A 111 4.13 1.89 -14.12
CA TYR A 111 3.02 1.17 -14.76
C TYR A 111 2.06 2.10 -15.50
N SER A 112 2.41 3.37 -15.70
CA SER A 112 1.60 4.30 -16.50
C SER A 112 1.46 3.81 -17.95
N LEU A 113 0.35 4.13 -18.57
CA LEU A 113 0.06 3.76 -19.94
C LEU A 113 1.20 4.16 -20.89
N ASP A 114 1.73 5.37 -20.75
CA ASP A 114 2.87 5.86 -21.52
C ASP A 114 4.13 4.98 -21.35
N SER A 115 4.48 4.62 -20.10
CA SER A 115 5.64 3.76 -19.83
C SER A 115 5.46 2.36 -20.42
N LEU A 116 4.28 1.77 -20.24
CA LEU A 116 4.00 0.43 -20.77
C LEU A 116 3.94 0.41 -22.28
N SER A 117 3.33 1.41 -22.91
CA SER A 117 3.26 1.51 -24.36
C SER A 117 4.62 1.68 -25.00
N LYS A 118 5.47 2.53 -24.43
CA LYS A 118 6.84 2.71 -24.88
C LYS A 118 7.64 1.40 -24.80
N ASP A 119 7.54 0.68 -23.70
CA ASP A 119 8.34 -0.51 -23.47
C ASP A 119 7.85 -1.72 -24.28
N TYR A 120 6.54 -1.95 -24.30
CA TYR A 120 5.93 -3.14 -24.88
C TYR A 120 5.47 -2.97 -26.33
N LEU A 121 4.99 -1.78 -26.72
CA LEU A 121 4.47 -1.51 -28.05
C LEU A 121 5.42 -0.68 -28.93
N LYS A 122 6.49 -0.13 -28.36
CA LYS A 122 7.41 0.82 -29.01
C LYS A 122 6.68 2.07 -29.52
N ASP A 123 5.63 2.48 -28.81
CA ASP A 123 4.74 3.58 -29.13
C ASP A 123 4.62 4.55 -27.96
N THR A 124 4.28 5.81 -28.23
CA THR A 124 4.20 6.87 -27.22
C THR A 124 2.90 7.66 -27.36
N LYS A 125 2.48 8.30 -26.28
CA LYS A 125 1.27 9.13 -26.25
C LYS A 125 1.48 10.49 -26.95
N TYR A 126 0.42 11.01 -27.59
CA TYR A 126 0.39 12.36 -28.19
C TYR A 126 0.28 13.50 -27.15
N LYS A 127 0.73 13.28 -25.96
CA LYS A 127 0.63 14.23 -24.84
C LYS A 127 1.28 15.58 -25.12
N TRP A 128 2.39 15.59 -25.83
CA TRP A 128 3.11 16.83 -26.15
C TRP A 128 2.36 17.65 -27.18
N ASP A 129 1.81 17.03 -28.21
CA ASP A 129 1.03 17.71 -29.25
C ASP A 129 -0.22 18.38 -28.65
N LEU A 130 -0.96 17.68 -27.78
CA LEU A 130 -2.08 18.24 -27.03
C LEU A 130 -1.65 19.43 -26.17
N ARG A 131 -0.52 19.33 -25.47
CA ARG A 131 -0.01 20.40 -24.62
C ARG A 131 0.35 21.65 -25.40
N ASP A 132 1.12 21.47 -26.48
CA ASP A 132 1.61 22.57 -27.30
C ASP A 132 0.45 23.33 -27.97
N LYS A 133 -0.53 22.60 -28.53
CA LYS A 133 -1.75 23.19 -29.10
C LYS A 133 -2.63 23.87 -28.04
N SER A 134 -2.76 23.26 -26.87
CA SER A 134 -3.51 23.82 -25.74
C SER A 134 -2.95 25.17 -25.30
N ILE A 135 -1.62 25.28 -25.18
CA ILE A 135 -0.96 26.52 -24.80
C ILE A 135 -1.06 27.57 -25.90
N SER A 136 -0.69 27.21 -27.14
CA SER A 136 -0.56 28.16 -28.24
C SER A 136 -1.91 28.69 -28.72
N GLN A 137 -2.96 27.88 -28.72
CA GLN A 137 -4.26 28.24 -29.26
C GLN A 137 -5.27 28.69 -28.19
N TYR A 138 -5.15 28.17 -26.95
CA TYR A 138 -6.14 28.39 -25.89
C TYR A 138 -5.56 28.96 -24.59
N GLY A 139 -4.25 29.14 -24.49
CA GLY A 139 -3.61 29.66 -23.27
C GLY A 139 -3.68 28.75 -22.05
N ILE A 140 -4.00 27.45 -22.25
CA ILE A 140 -4.15 26.47 -21.18
C ILE A 140 -2.83 25.70 -20.99
N SER A 141 -2.10 26.02 -19.93
CA SER A 141 -0.78 25.43 -19.65
C SER A 141 -0.82 24.01 -19.09
N ASP A 142 -1.93 23.58 -18.48
CA ASP A 142 -2.16 22.23 -17.97
C ASP A 142 -3.41 21.62 -18.58
N PRO A 143 -3.30 21.04 -19.79
CA PRO A 143 -4.44 20.42 -20.46
C PRO A 143 -4.95 19.17 -19.72
N MET A 144 -4.08 18.43 -19.04
CA MET A 144 -4.49 17.19 -18.35
C MET A 144 -5.52 17.46 -17.24
N SER A 145 -5.40 18.56 -16.53
CA SER A 145 -6.38 18.99 -15.52
C SER A 145 -7.54 19.82 -16.10
N ASN A 146 -7.46 20.23 -17.36
CA ASN A 146 -8.39 21.17 -17.99
C ASN A 146 -8.93 20.70 -19.35
N MET A 147 -8.97 19.40 -19.64
CA MET A 147 -9.48 18.88 -20.91
C MET A 147 -10.92 19.32 -21.20
N HIS A 148 -11.73 19.43 -20.16
CA HIS A 148 -13.11 19.92 -20.26
C HIS A 148 -13.23 21.33 -20.84
N LYS A 149 -12.17 22.16 -20.80
CA LYS A 149 -12.11 23.50 -21.36
C LYS A 149 -11.65 23.53 -22.82
N LEU A 150 -11.15 22.41 -23.32
CA LEU A 150 -10.65 22.31 -24.69
C LEU A 150 -11.76 21.85 -25.63
N PRO A 151 -11.75 22.26 -26.92
CA PRO A 151 -12.65 21.68 -27.91
C PRO A 151 -12.35 20.19 -28.09
N TYR A 152 -13.40 19.41 -28.28
CA TYR A 152 -13.26 17.94 -28.38
C TYR A 152 -12.30 17.49 -29.49
N VAL A 153 -12.19 18.25 -30.56
CA VAL A 153 -11.30 17.93 -31.70
C VAL A 153 -9.84 17.82 -31.27
N LEU A 154 -9.40 18.60 -30.28
CA LEU A 154 -8.04 18.51 -29.74
C LEU A 154 -7.88 17.33 -28.79
N VAL A 155 -8.91 17.04 -27.99
CA VAL A 155 -8.87 15.97 -27.00
C VAL A 155 -9.06 14.60 -27.64
N LYS A 156 -9.83 14.52 -28.72
CA LYS A 156 -10.18 13.30 -29.44
C LYS A 156 -8.94 12.46 -29.79
N ASP A 157 -7.97 13.04 -30.48
CA ASP A 157 -6.80 12.27 -30.97
C ASP A 157 -6.00 11.68 -29.78
N TYR A 158 -5.89 12.43 -28.69
CA TYR A 158 -5.26 11.97 -27.46
C TYR A 158 -6.05 10.83 -26.80
N ALA A 159 -7.35 11.00 -26.59
CA ALA A 159 -8.21 10.02 -25.94
C ALA A 159 -8.37 8.73 -26.77
N GLU A 160 -8.51 8.86 -28.09
CA GLU A 160 -8.54 7.70 -29.00
C GLU A 160 -7.22 6.94 -29.03
N GLN A 161 -6.09 7.65 -28.91
CA GLN A 161 -4.78 6.98 -28.78
C GLN A 161 -4.70 6.21 -27.46
N ASP A 162 -5.13 6.78 -26.32
CA ASP A 162 -5.07 6.12 -25.03
C ASP A 162 -5.87 4.81 -25.01
N VAL A 163 -7.07 4.78 -25.54
CA VAL A 163 -7.83 3.52 -25.62
C VAL A 163 -7.26 2.55 -26.65
N SER A 164 -6.67 3.03 -27.74
CA SER A 164 -5.98 2.19 -28.72
C SER A 164 -4.75 1.51 -28.09
N LEU A 165 -3.94 2.27 -27.36
CA LEU A 165 -2.79 1.73 -26.63
C LEU A 165 -3.22 0.73 -25.56
N THR A 166 -4.29 1.04 -24.81
CA THR A 166 -4.86 0.14 -23.81
C THR A 166 -5.34 -1.16 -24.43
N PHE A 167 -6.03 -1.11 -25.58
CA PHE A 167 -6.49 -2.28 -26.31
C PHE A 167 -5.33 -3.14 -26.81
N ARG A 168 -4.31 -2.52 -27.40
CA ARG A 168 -3.12 -3.20 -27.93
C ARG A 168 -2.28 -3.83 -26.80
N LEU A 169 -2.12 -3.13 -25.68
CA LEU A 169 -1.46 -3.67 -24.49
C LEU A 169 -2.21 -4.88 -23.95
N TRP A 170 -3.54 -4.81 -23.86
CA TRP A 170 -4.34 -5.96 -23.42
C TRP A 170 -4.14 -7.16 -24.34
N SER A 171 -4.23 -6.96 -25.65
CA SER A 171 -4.03 -8.06 -26.62
C SER A 171 -2.66 -8.74 -26.50
N LEU A 172 -1.63 -7.97 -26.11
CA LEU A 172 -0.30 -8.50 -25.82
C LEU A 172 -0.24 -9.20 -24.45
N PHE A 173 -0.77 -8.57 -23.42
CA PHE A 173 -0.70 -9.10 -22.05
C PHE A 173 -1.56 -10.34 -21.86
N GLU A 174 -2.71 -10.42 -22.51
CA GLU A 174 -3.55 -11.61 -22.50
C GLU A 174 -2.79 -12.84 -22.97
N LYS A 175 -2.05 -12.73 -24.09
CA LYS A 175 -1.16 -13.81 -24.58
C LYS A 175 -0.05 -14.12 -23.59
N LYS A 176 0.66 -13.09 -23.11
CA LYS A 176 1.77 -13.28 -22.15
C LYS A 176 1.33 -13.94 -20.84
N LEU A 177 0.14 -13.63 -20.34
CA LEU A 177 -0.40 -14.26 -19.12
C LEU A 177 -0.60 -15.77 -19.28
N ASP A 178 -0.86 -16.27 -20.49
CA ASP A 178 -1.05 -17.68 -20.78
C ASP A 178 0.24 -18.39 -21.24
N GLU A 179 1.07 -17.69 -22.02
CA GLU A 179 2.31 -18.24 -22.57
C GLU A 179 3.42 -18.37 -21.54
N ILE A 180 3.46 -17.49 -20.54
CA ILE A 180 4.48 -17.56 -19.48
C ILE A 180 4.15 -18.71 -18.54
N ILE A 181 4.89 -19.80 -18.70
CA ILE A 181 4.83 -20.97 -17.83
C ILE A 181 6.14 -21.03 -17.04
N TYR A 182 6.05 -20.79 -15.75
CA TYR A 182 7.20 -20.85 -14.88
C TYR A 182 7.53 -22.31 -14.50
N GLN A 183 8.75 -22.73 -14.78
CA GLN A 183 9.28 -24.01 -14.32
C GLN A 183 9.68 -23.93 -12.82
N PRO A 184 9.57 -25.00 -12.02
CA PRO A 184 9.35 -26.40 -12.43
C PRO A 184 7.90 -26.89 -12.44
N LYS A 185 6.90 -26.08 -12.16
CA LYS A 185 5.53 -26.57 -11.90
C LYS A 185 4.42 -26.04 -12.82
N GLY A 186 4.74 -25.54 -14.02
CA GLY A 186 3.72 -25.08 -14.96
C GLY A 186 2.79 -24.00 -14.39
N LYS A 187 3.30 -23.10 -13.55
CA LYS A 187 2.54 -22.00 -12.98
C LYS A 187 2.47 -20.85 -13.98
N SER A 188 1.27 -20.34 -14.20
CA SER A 188 1.01 -19.18 -15.06
C SER A 188 0.55 -17.98 -14.20
N PRO A 189 0.97 -16.75 -14.53
CA PRO A 189 0.49 -15.55 -13.89
C PRO A 189 -1.02 -15.33 -14.11
N ARG A 190 -1.65 -16.02 -15.07
CA ARG A 190 -3.09 -15.98 -15.33
C ARG A 190 -3.93 -16.24 -14.09
N LYS A 191 -3.53 -17.17 -13.22
CA LYS A 191 -4.30 -17.48 -12.00
C LYS A 191 -4.37 -16.29 -11.05
N ILE A 192 -3.25 -15.59 -10.87
CA ILE A 192 -3.19 -14.39 -10.01
C ILE A 192 -3.98 -13.25 -10.66
N PHE A 193 -3.80 -13.03 -11.96
CA PHE A 193 -4.58 -12.04 -12.68
C PHE A 193 -6.10 -12.28 -12.59
N ASN A 194 -6.55 -13.52 -12.72
CA ASN A 194 -7.95 -13.88 -12.56
C ASN A 194 -8.46 -13.65 -11.12
N LEU A 195 -7.63 -13.90 -10.11
CA LEU A 195 -7.97 -13.60 -8.71
C LEU A 195 -8.20 -12.09 -8.54
N GLU A 196 -7.26 -11.27 -8.99
CA GLU A 196 -7.34 -9.81 -8.90
C GLU A 196 -8.54 -9.24 -9.68
N THR A 197 -8.81 -9.77 -10.85
CA THR A 197 -9.97 -9.41 -11.67
C THR A 197 -11.30 -9.73 -10.97
N ARG A 198 -11.41 -10.90 -10.32
CA ARG A 198 -12.62 -11.29 -9.56
C ARG A 198 -12.81 -10.50 -8.29
N LEU A 199 -11.73 -10.02 -7.68
CA LEU A 199 -11.74 -9.19 -6.49
C LEU A 199 -12.16 -7.74 -6.77
N PHE A 200 -11.88 -7.26 -7.97
CA PHE A 200 -12.05 -5.85 -8.37
C PHE A 200 -13.46 -5.29 -8.07
N PRO A 201 -14.59 -5.93 -8.40
CA PRO A 201 -15.93 -5.41 -8.07
C PRO A 201 -16.15 -5.20 -6.57
N CYS A 202 -15.62 -6.09 -5.73
CA CYS A 202 -15.68 -5.95 -4.29
C CYS A 202 -14.95 -4.68 -3.81
N LEU A 203 -13.79 -4.37 -4.40
CA LEU A 203 -13.03 -3.17 -4.04
C LEU A 203 -13.72 -1.88 -4.48
N VAL A 204 -14.40 -1.89 -5.64
CA VAL A 204 -15.28 -0.80 -6.06
C VAL A 204 -16.40 -0.58 -5.05
N ASP A 205 -17.07 -1.65 -4.61
CA ASP A 205 -18.11 -1.56 -3.58
C ASP A 205 -17.59 -1.03 -2.25
N MET A 206 -16.43 -1.50 -1.81
CA MET A 206 -15.78 -1.00 -0.59
C MET A 206 -15.47 0.49 -0.69
N LYS A 207 -14.96 0.96 -1.83
CA LYS A 207 -14.66 2.38 -2.07
C LYS A 207 -15.94 3.23 -2.03
N PHE A 208 -17.02 2.79 -2.66
CA PHE A 208 -18.32 3.50 -2.62
C PHE A 208 -18.95 3.49 -1.24
N LYS A 209 -18.89 2.37 -0.52
CA LYS A 209 -19.38 2.26 0.85
C LYS A 209 -18.61 3.19 1.79
N GLY A 210 -17.29 3.23 1.69
CA GLY A 210 -16.42 3.99 2.58
C GLY A 210 -16.56 3.59 4.05
N VAL A 211 -15.78 4.23 4.91
CA VAL A 211 -15.76 3.98 6.35
C VAL A 211 -16.39 5.15 7.09
N LYS A 212 -17.39 4.90 7.93
CA LYS A 212 -18.01 5.92 8.78
C LYS A 212 -17.00 6.48 9.78
N ILE A 213 -17.09 7.78 10.02
CA ILE A 213 -16.27 8.49 11.00
C ILE A 213 -17.12 9.47 11.79
N ASP A 214 -16.89 9.54 13.10
CA ASP A 214 -17.45 10.58 13.97
C ASP A 214 -16.65 11.87 13.80
N VAL A 215 -17.18 12.77 12.99
CA VAL A 215 -16.53 14.04 12.63
C VAL A 215 -16.36 14.95 13.84
N GLU A 216 -17.36 15.05 14.72
CA GLU A 216 -17.26 15.91 15.89
C GLU A 216 -16.26 15.35 16.91
N LYS A 217 -16.30 14.06 17.19
CA LYS A 217 -15.33 13.41 18.06
C LYS A 217 -13.90 13.53 17.50
N THR A 218 -13.76 13.48 16.17
CA THR A 218 -12.47 13.71 15.49
C THR A 218 -11.96 15.11 15.73
N ARG A 219 -12.82 16.12 15.56
CA ARG A 219 -12.47 17.53 15.83
C ARG A 219 -12.16 17.79 17.32
N GLU A 220 -12.93 17.18 18.22
CA GLU A 220 -12.67 17.27 19.67
C GLU A 220 -11.31 16.69 20.02
N PHE A 221 -10.96 15.56 19.43
CA PHE A 221 -9.65 14.97 19.64
C PHE A 221 -8.53 15.86 19.09
N GLY A 222 -8.71 16.50 17.95
CA GLY A 222 -7.76 17.51 17.43
C GLY A 222 -7.56 18.68 18.38
N ARG A 223 -8.66 19.24 18.89
CA ARG A 223 -8.61 20.31 19.91
C ARG A 223 -7.91 19.88 21.20
N PHE A 224 -8.12 18.63 21.61
CA PHE A 224 -7.43 18.04 22.76
C PHE A 224 -5.92 17.91 22.52
N LEU A 225 -5.50 17.40 21.37
CA LEU A 225 -4.09 17.26 20.99
C LEU A 225 -3.38 18.61 20.96
N GLU A 226 -4.01 19.62 20.37
CA GLU A 226 -3.45 20.97 20.29
C GLU A 226 -3.33 21.61 21.68
N ARG A 227 -4.36 21.54 22.53
CA ARG A 227 -4.31 22.03 23.92
C ARG A 227 -3.21 21.34 24.71
N ARG A 228 -3.04 20.03 24.53
CA ARG A 228 -1.99 19.25 25.21
C ARG A 228 -0.59 19.68 24.74
N LYS A 229 -0.39 19.88 23.45
CA LYS A 229 0.87 20.41 22.89
C LYS A 229 1.20 21.77 23.48
N GLN A 230 0.25 22.70 23.43
CA GLN A 230 0.44 24.06 23.94
C GLN A 230 0.75 24.08 25.44
N LYS A 231 0.08 23.26 26.24
CA LYS A 231 0.39 23.10 27.67
C LYS A 231 1.84 22.66 27.91
N LEU A 232 2.33 21.67 27.12
CA LEU A 232 3.73 21.20 27.25
C LEU A 232 4.72 22.30 26.88
N LEU A 233 4.48 23.04 25.80
CA LEU A 233 5.34 24.14 25.36
C LEU A 233 5.34 25.31 26.35
N ARG A 234 4.19 25.64 26.94
CA ARG A 234 4.08 26.67 27.97
C ARG A 234 4.91 26.27 29.22
N ILE A 235 4.81 25.03 29.69
CA ILE A 235 5.60 24.56 30.83
C ILE A 235 7.10 24.69 30.53
N ILE A 236 7.56 24.38 29.33
CA ILE A 236 8.96 24.53 28.93
C ILE A 236 9.34 26.02 28.99
N LYS A 237 8.55 26.90 28.38
CA LYS A 237 8.78 28.36 28.37
C LYS A 237 8.84 28.94 29.80
N ASP A 238 7.84 28.63 30.61
CA ASP A 238 7.74 29.18 32.01
C ASP A 238 8.89 28.74 32.90
N LYS A 239 9.42 27.52 32.72
CA LYS A 239 10.48 26.97 33.53
C LYS A 239 11.89 27.24 33.06
N THR A 240 12.06 27.50 31.74
CA THR A 240 13.39 27.67 31.13
C THR A 240 13.60 29.08 30.53
N GLY A 241 12.52 29.86 30.34
CA GLY A 241 12.55 31.11 29.62
C GLY A 241 12.68 30.96 28.10
N ILE A 242 12.72 29.72 27.59
CA ILE A 242 12.95 29.43 26.15
C ILE A 242 11.64 29.05 25.50
N GLU A 243 11.27 29.82 24.46
CA GLU A 243 10.19 29.44 23.56
C GLU A 243 10.71 28.45 22.48
N VAL A 244 10.14 27.26 22.43
CA VAL A 244 10.66 26.16 21.61
C VAL A 244 9.76 25.89 20.42
N ASN A 245 10.34 26.01 19.21
CA ASN A 245 9.79 25.36 18.01
C ASN A 245 10.30 23.90 17.99
N ILE A 246 9.37 22.98 18.18
CA ILE A 246 9.69 21.54 18.37
C ILE A 246 10.31 20.87 17.15
N TRP A 247 10.22 21.45 15.96
CA TRP A 247 10.81 20.89 14.72
C TRP A 247 12.11 21.62 14.30
N ALA A 248 12.33 22.82 14.78
CA ALA A 248 13.51 23.59 14.45
C ALA A 248 14.68 23.20 15.34
N ALA A 249 15.68 22.52 14.78
CA ALA A 249 16.87 22.09 15.51
C ALA A 249 17.60 23.27 16.19
N ALA A 250 17.66 24.44 15.57
CA ALA A 250 18.25 25.66 16.13
C ALA A 250 17.48 26.16 17.36
N SER A 251 16.13 26.05 17.37
CA SER A 251 15.33 26.44 18.51
C SER A 251 15.56 25.47 19.70
N ILE A 252 15.60 24.16 19.40
CA ILE A 252 15.87 23.16 20.44
C ILE A 252 17.29 23.27 20.97
N LYS A 253 18.26 23.63 20.11
CA LYS A 253 19.65 23.87 20.54
C LYS A 253 19.74 24.94 21.63
N LYS A 254 19.01 26.04 21.53
CA LYS A 254 18.93 27.07 22.57
C LYS A 254 18.49 26.49 23.93
N LEU A 255 17.52 25.58 23.91
CA LEU A 255 17.06 24.88 25.10
C LEU A 255 18.12 23.94 25.66
N LEU A 256 18.80 23.16 24.81
CA LEU A 256 19.88 22.25 25.21
C LEU A 256 21.05 23.01 25.85
N ASP A 257 21.46 24.13 25.22
CA ASP A 257 22.51 25.01 25.76
C ASP A 257 22.12 25.58 27.13
N LYS A 258 20.87 26.05 27.30
CA LYS A 258 20.34 26.54 28.58
C LYS A 258 20.31 25.49 29.66
N LEU A 259 20.07 24.22 29.29
CA LEU A 259 20.01 23.07 30.21
C LEU A 259 21.39 22.39 30.38
N ASN A 260 22.43 22.90 29.74
CA ASN A 260 23.77 22.32 29.72
C ASN A 260 23.82 20.84 29.23
N ILE A 261 22.94 20.47 28.31
CA ILE A 261 22.86 19.12 27.70
C ILE A 261 23.74 19.07 26.48
N LYS A 262 24.76 18.19 26.48
CA LYS A 262 25.75 18.03 25.40
C LYS A 262 25.85 16.64 24.81
N ASP A 263 25.12 15.66 25.34
CA ASP A 263 25.15 14.23 24.99
C ASP A 263 24.33 13.88 23.74
N TYR A 264 24.26 14.76 22.75
CA TYR A 264 23.54 14.56 21.50
C TYR A 264 24.47 14.47 20.29
N GLN A 265 24.04 13.72 19.26
CA GLN A 265 24.70 13.70 17.97
C GLN A 265 24.40 14.98 17.18
N VAL A 266 25.33 15.39 16.33
CA VAL A 266 25.14 16.53 15.41
C VAL A 266 25.02 16.06 13.95
N THR A 267 24.34 16.84 13.14
CA THR A 267 24.27 16.62 11.70
C THR A 267 25.62 16.98 11.03
N PRO A 268 26.12 16.19 10.05
CA PRO A 268 27.46 16.43 9.48
C PRO A 268 27.62 17.81 8.85
N LYS A 269 26.62 18.30 8.12
CA LYS A 269 26.67 19.56 7.37
C LYS A 269 26.40 20.79 8.24
N SER A 270 25.23 20.80 8.92
CA SER A 270 24.75 21.99 9.65
C SER A 270 25.23 22.07 11.10
N LYS A 271 25.89 21.05 11.62
CA LYS A 271 26.32 20.93 13.01
C LYS A 271 25.19 21.13 14.05
N MET A 272 23.96 20.93 13.62
CA MET A 272 22.77 21.04 14.47
C MET A 272 22.46 19.73 15.21
N PRO A 273 21.79 19.79 16.38
CA PRO A 273 21.42 18.60 17.13
C PRO A 273 20.58 17.63 16.31
N LYS A 274 20.98 16.36 16.28
CA LYS A 274 20.20 15.25 15.73
C LYS A 274 19.43 14.59 16.88
N LEU A 275 18.13 14.85 16.95
CA LEU A 275 17.26 14.46 18.02
C LEU A 275 16.23 13.41 17.57
N PRO A 276 16.63 12.15 17.41
CA PRO A 276 15.72 11.07 17.04
C PRO A 276 14.70 10.80 18.15
N LYS A 277 13.57 10.17 17.77
CA LYS A 277 12.46 9.90 18.69
C LYS A 277 12.95 9.20 19.98
N ASN A 278 13.74 8.14 19.84
CA ASN A 278 14.24 7.38 21.00
C ASN A 278 15.02 8.27 21.96
N TYR A 279 15.97 9.07 21.46
CA TYR A 279 16.74 9.98 22.29
C TYR A 279 15.84 10.89 23.13
N LEU A 280 14.84 11.52 22.48
CA LEU A 280 13.91 12.42 23.19
C LEU A 280 13.00 11.69 24.19
N THR A 281 12.56 10.46 23.88
CA THR A 281 11.61 9.72 24.73
C THR A 281 12.26 9.07 25.94
N THR A 282 13.53 8.66 25.83
CA THR A 282 14.26 7.94 26.91
C THR A 282 15.19 8.83 27.71
N HIS A 283 15.41 10.08 27.27
CA HIS A 283 16.33 11.01 27.94
C HIS A 283 15.87 11.32 29.36
N GLU A 284 16.81 11.42 30.32
CA GLU A 284 16.54 11.72 31.72
C GLU A 284 15.88 13.08 31.94
N ASN A 285 16.23 14.05 31.10
CA ASN A 285 15.67 15.40 31.20
C ASN A 285 14.20 15.44 30.78
N ARG A 286 13.33 15.89 31.69
CA ARG A 286 11.87 15.96 31.49
C ARG A 286 11.45 16.85 30.31
N PHE A 287 12.20 17.93 30.02
CA PHE A 287 11.82 18.88 28.95
C PHE A 287 12.03 18.25 27.58
N LEU A 288 13.05 17.40 27.40
CA LEU A 288 13.23 16.64 26.15
C LEU A 288 12.10 15.63 25.95
N ARG A 289 11.67 14.95 27.03
CA ARG A 289 10.48 14.08 26.95
C ARG A 289 9.20 14.85 26.66
N MET A 290 9.08 16.11 27.15
CA MET A 290 7.95 16.98 26.80
C MET A 290 7.97 17.37 25.32
N ILE A 291 9.14 17.66 24.73
CA ILE A 291 9.27 17.90 23.28
C ILE A 291 8.83 16.65 22.50
N ALA A 292 9.26 15.44 22.92
CA ALA A 292 8.81 14.21 22.29
C ALA A 292 7.28 14.06 22.29
N LYS A 293 6.64 14.32 23.44
CA LYS A 293 5.18 14.28 23.59
C LYS A 293 4.48 15.37 22.77
N ALA A 294 5.05 16.57 22.70
CA ALA A 294 4.50 17.65 21.87
C ALA A 294 4.57 17.32 20.37
N ARG A 295 5.71 16.75 19.89
CA ARG A 295 5.82 16.23 18.52
C ARG A 295 4.83 15.11 18.23
N GLU A 296 4.61 14.21 19.20
CA GLU A 296 3.63 13.13 19.07
C GLU A 296 2.21 13.68 18.90
N CYS A 297 1.82 14.66 19.72
CA CYS A 297 0.51 15.32 19.59
C CYS A 297 0.34 16.00 18.24
N GLU A 298 1.32 16.78 17.79
CA GLU A 298 1.24 17.50 16.51
C GLU A 298 1.22 16.55 15.33
N LYS A 299 2.08 15.50 15.34
CA LYS A 299 2.06 14.48 14.30
C LYS A 299 0.70 13.76 14.24
N ALA A 300 0.14 13.42 15.40
CA ALA A 300 -1.18 12.78 15.45
C ALA A 300 -2.28 13.70 14.92
N ASN A 301 -2.25 14.98 15.28
CA ASN A 301 -3.21 15.95 14.77
C ASN A 301 -3.12 16.09 13.25
N ASN A 302 -1.94 16.36 12.72
CA ASN A 302 -1.76 16.63 11.29
C ASN A 302 -2.02 15.37 10.44
N ALA A 303 -1.47 14.22 10.82
CA ALA A 303 -1.56 13.01 10.01
C ALA A 303 -2.90 12.29 10.15
N PHE A 304 -3.49 12.27 11.34
CA PHE A 304 -4.67 11.46 11.60
C PHE A 304 -5.94 12.28 11.80
N VAL A 305 -5.89 13.46 12.38
CA VAL A 305 -7.10 14.29 12.53
C VAL A 305 -7.34 15.09 11.26
N GLU A 306 -6.46 16.04 10.93
CA GLU A 306 -6.61 16.89 9.76
C GLU A 306 -6.57 16.10 8.45
N GLY A 307 -5.65 15.12 8.38
CA GLY A 307 -5.53 14.22 7.24
C GLY A 307 -6.81 13.42 6.97
N LEU A 308 -7.50 12.93 8.02
CA LEU A 308 -8.78 12.24 7.85
C LEU A 308 -9.91 13.20 7.50
N LEU A 309 -10.01 14.33 8.21
CA LEU A 309 -11.09 15.30 8.01
C LEU A 309 -11.10 15.89 6.59
N SER A 310 -9.94 16.03 5.95
CA SER A 310 -9.84 16.53 4.57
C SER A 310 -10.51 15.62 3.53
N PHE A 311 -10.62 14.30 3.83
CA PHE A 311 -11.22 13.31 2.96
C PHE A 311 -12.62 12.86 3.40
N VAL A 312 -13.22 13.53 4.36
CA VAL A 312 -14.59 13.19 4.79
C VAL A 312 -15.61 13.70 3.77
N HIS A 313 -16.42 12.80 3.26
CA HIS A 313 -17.60 13.12 2.47
C HIS A 313 -18.83 12.46 3.10
N LYS A 314 -19.86 13.26 3.42
CA LYS A 314 -21.12 12.80 4.06
C LYS A 314 -20.90 11.86 5.26
N GLY A 315 -19.93 12.21 6.12
CA GLY A 315 -19.61 11.45 7.33
C GLY A 315 -18.85 10.12 7.07
N ARG A 316 -18.31 9.94 5.87
CA ARG A 316 -17.51 8.76 5.51
C ARG A 316 -16.19 9.13 4.86
N ILE A 317 -15.22 8.25 4.96
CA ILE A 317 -13.94 8.31 4.28
C ILE A 317 -13.92 7.23 3.20
N HIS A 318 -13.60 7.61 1.98
CA HIS A 318 -13.57 6.75 0.80
C HIS A 318 -12.13 6.64 0.28
N ALA A 319 -11.28 5.92 1.03
CA ALA A 319 -9.87 5.76 0.70
C ALA A 319 -9.68 5.02 -0.64
N ASP A 320 -8.60 5.34 -1.31
CA ASP A 320 -8.16 4.56 -2.47
C ASP A 320 -7.54 3.23 -2.00
N ILE A 321 -7.94 2.14 -2.64
CA ILE A 321 -7.44 0.79 -2.35
C ILE A 321 -6.61 0.33 -3.55
N ASN A 322 -5.30 0.19 -3.33
CA ASN A 322 -4.38 -0.30 -4.35
C ASN A 322 -4.23 -1.83 -4.19
N GLN A 323 -4.69 -2.60 -5.18
CA GLN A 323 -4.65 -4.07 -5.17
C GLN A 323 -3.21 -4.57 -5.23
N ILE A 324 -2.45 -4.06 -6.17
CA ILE A 324 -1.07 -4.41 -6.43
C ILE A 324 -0.27 -3.15 -6.68
N ARG A 325 1.03 -3.27 -6.94
CA ARG A 325 1.90 -2.12 -7.20
C ARG A 325 1.46 -1.37 -8.47
N SER A 326 1.41 -0.05 -8.34
CA SER A 326 1.16 0.90 -9.41
C SER A 326 1.99 2.17 -9.20
N ASP A 327 1.93 3.11 -10.13
CA ASP A 327 2.57 4.43 -9.98
C ASP A 327 1.98 5.24 -8.81
N GLN A 328 0.77 4.89 -8.36
CA GLN A 328 0.04 5.58 -7.29
C GLN A 328 0.23 4.95 -5.91
N GLY A 329 0.88 3.79 -5.83
CA GLY A 329 1.08 3.05 -4.58
C GLY A 329 1.06 1.54 -4.79
N GLY A 330 0.64 0.81 -3.75
CA GLY A 330 0.61 -0.64 -3.78
C GLY A 330 1.89 -1.30 -3.28
N THR A 331 1.90 -2.61 -3.27
CA THR A 331 3.02 -3.42 -2.83
C THR A 331 3.38 -4.46 -3.88
N VAL A 332 4.66 -4.84 -3.97
CA VAL A 332 5.12 -5.94 -4.83
C VAL A 332 4.70 -7.31 -4.32
N THR A 333 4.21 -7.39 -3.10
CA THR A 333 3.87 -8.65 -2.42
C THR A 333 2.40 -9.04 -2.55
N GLY A 334 1.58 -8.29 -3.30
CA GLY A 334 0.14 -8.50 -3.42
C GLY A 334 -0.68 -8.12 -2.17
N ARG A 335 -0.06 -7.50 -1.14
CA ARG A 335 -0.82 -6.89 -0.04
C ARG A 335 -1.47 -5.61 -0.52
N PHE A 336 -2.71 -5.36 -0.12
CA PHE A 336 -3.34 -4.07 -0.35
C PHE A 336 -2.56 -2.95 0.32
N SER A 337 -2.52 -1.80 -0.33
CA SER A 337 -2.20 -0.54 0.33
C SER A 337 -3.34 0.45 0.17
N MET A 338 -3.39 1.45 1.04
CA MET A 338 -4.39 2.50 0.98
C MET A 338 -3.72 3.86 0.88
N SER A 339 -4.40 4.77 0.17
CA SER A 339 -4.01 6.17 0.03
C SER A 339 -5.26 7.06 0.03
N ASN A 340 -5.09 8.34 0.21
CA ASN A 340 -6.13 9.38 0.13
C ASN A 340 -7.39 9.09 0.98
N PRO A 341 -7.24 8.88 2.32
CA PRO A 341 -6.07 8.76 3.15
C PRO A 341 -5.63 7.30 3.38
N ASN A 342 -4.42 7.09 3.92
CA ASN A 342 -3.98 5.73 4.28
C ASN A 342 -4.58 5.27 5.62
N LEU A 343 -5.71 4.57 5.57
CA LEU A 343 -6.41 4.05 6.75
C LEU A 343 -5.65 2.91 7.46
N GLN A 344 -4.71 2.24 6.79
CA GLN A 344 -3.90 1.17 7.39
C GLN A 344 -2.84 1.70 8.37
N GLN A 345 -2.54 3.00 8.33
CA GLN A 345 -1.57 3.63 9.23
C GLN A 345 -2.19 4.19 10.52
N ILE A 346 -3.49 4.06 10.70
CA ILE A 346 -4.16 4.52 11.92
C ILE A 346 -3.58 3.78 13.12
N PRO A 347 -3.10 4.51 14.15
CA PRO A 347 -2.49 3.89 15.31
C PRO A 347 -3.47 2.94 16.02
N ALA A 348 -2.97 1.75 16.40
CA ALA A 348 -3.77 0.77 17.10
C ALA A 348 -3.43 0.65 18.60
N ARG A 349 -2.30 1.22 19.02
CA ARG A 349 -1.76 1.05 20.38
C ARG A 349 -1.45 2.38 21.05
N GLY A 350 -1.42 2.34 22.37
CA GLY A 350 -1.20 3.52 23.20
C GLY A 350 -2.39 4.47 23.19
N TRP A 351 -2.32 5.49 24.00
CA TRP A 351 -3.43 6.41 24.29
C TRP A 351 -3.98 7.14 23.02
N ILE A 352 -3.10 7.45 22.03
CA ILE A 352 -3.54 8.01 20.75
C ILE A 352 -4.30 6.96 19.96
N GLY A 353 -3.79 5.72 19.90
CA GLY A 353 -4.43 4.64 19.15
C GLY A 353 -5.81 4.29 19.70
N GLU A 354 -5.96 4.25 21.02
CA GLU A 354 -7.25 4.01 21.67
C GLU A 354 -8.26 5.10 21.29
N ARG A 355 -7.88 6.37 21.40
CA ARG A 355 -8.73 7.51 21.03
C ARG A 355 -9.04 7.55 19.54
N MET A 356 -8.06 7.24 18.69
CA MET A 356 -8.26 7.19 17.24
C MET A 356 -9.26 6.09 16.85
N ARG A 357 -9.24 4.94 17.50
CA ARG A 357 -10.19 3.87 17.22
C ARG A 357 -11.62 4.21 17.61
N GLU A 358 -11.80 4.99 18.67
CA GLU A 358 -13.11 5.47 19.10
C GLU A 358 -13.79 6.38 18.07
N ILE A 359 -13.03 6.99 17.15
CA ILE A 359 -13.53 7.85 16.08
C ILE A 359 -14.26 7.04 14.99
N PHE A 360 -13.84 5.79 14.79
CA PHE A 360 -14.45 4.86 13.83
C PHE A 360 -15.54 3.99 14.48
N PHE A 361 -16.30 4.55 15.39
CA PHE A 361 -17.20 3.79 16.23
C PHE A 361 -18.56 3.53 15.58
N PHE A 362 -19.32 2.63 16.23
CA PHE A 362 -20.68 2.27 15.84
C PHE A 362 -21.62 3.47 15.88
N PHE A 363 -22.41 3.61 14.86
CA PHE A 363 -23.63 4.38 14.94
C PHE A 363 -24.77 3.40 15.33
N LEU A 364 -25.79 3.91 15.99
CA LEU A 364 -26.97 3.11 16.34
C LEU A 364 -27.42 2.31 15.10
N ASN A 365 -27.60 0.97 15.26
CA ASN A 365 -27.97 0.01 14.23
C ASN A 365 -26.84 -0.43 13.25
N ASP A 366 -25.59 -0.02 13.41
CA ASP A 366 -24.47 -0.61 12.67
C ASP A 366 -23.93 -1.84 13.42
N GLN A 367 -23.50 -2.86 12.67
CA GLN A 367 -22.78 -4.01 13.19
C GLN A 367 -21.35 -4.01 12.65
N TRP A 368 -20.39 -4.33 13.52
CA TRP A 368 -19.01 -4.54 13.14
C TRP A 368 -18.65 -6.01 13.26
N ALA A 369 -18.01 -6.52 12.21
CA ALA A 369 -17.36 -7.81 12.25
C ALA A 369 -15.86 -7.62 12.01
N SER A 370 -15.04 -8.30 12.79
CA SER A 370 -13.59 -8.35 12.59
C SER A 370 -13.20 -9.77 12.22
N PHE A 371 -12.61 -9.93 11.05
CA PHE A 371 -12.12 -11.21 10.56
C PHE A 371 -10.60 -11.13 10.45
N ASP A 372 -9.90 -12.02 11.16
CA ASP A 372 -8.44 -12.13 11.11
C ASP A 372 -8.01 -13.59 11.09
N PHE A 373 -7.06 -13.92 10.22
CA PHE A 373 -6.49 -15.26 10.20
C PHE A 373 -5.60 -15.47 11.42
N SER A 374 -5.96 -16.43 12.25
CA SER A 374 -5.17 -16.76 13.42
C SER A 374 -3.78 -17.26 13.02
N LYS A 375 -2.75 -16.50 13.42
CA LYS A 375 -1.33 -16.93 13.28
C LYS A 375 -0.94 -17.28 11.83
N GLN A 376 -1.43 -16.52 10.86
CA GLN A 376 -1.24 -16.81 9.43
C GLN A 376 0.24 -16.95 9.05
N GLU A 377 1.09 -15.97 9.39
CA GLU A 377 2.49 -15.94 8.98
C GLU A 377 3.29 -17.16 9.49
N PRO A 378 3.25 -17.55 10.80
CA PRO A 378 3.91 -18.76 11.27
C PRO A 378 3.45 -20.03 10.55
N ARG A 379 2.16 -20.15 10.25
CA ARG A 379 1.61 -21.32 9.54
C ARG A 379 2.15 -21.41 8.11
N ILE A 380 2.19 -20.28 7.41
CA ILE A 380 2.74 -20.19 6.05
C ILE A 380 4.21 -20.56 6.05
N VAL A 381 5.01 -20.05 7.00
CA VAL A 381 6.44 -20.40 7.13
C VAL A 381 6.62 -21.89 7.34
N VAL A 382 5.85 -22.52 8.22
CA VAL A 382 5.91 -23.99 8.44
C VAL A 382 5.46 -24.74 7.19
N HIS A 383 4.40 -24.28 6.50
CA HIS A 383 3.95 -24.91 5.26
C HIS A 383 5.02 -24.92 4.16
N TYR A 384 5.70 -23.77 3.97
CA TYR A 384 6.83 -23.69 3.02
C TYR A 384 8.01 -24.56 3.46
N ALA A 385 8.31 -24.58 4.76
CA ALA A 385 9.36 -25.44 5.28
C ALA A 385 9.07 -26.93 5.02
N ILE A 386 7.83 -27.36 5.18
CA ILE A 386 7.42 -28.74 4.82
C ILE A 386 7.69 -28.98 3.34
N LYS A 387 7.15 -28.14 2.47
CA LYS A 387 7.27 -28.33 1.01
C LYS A 387 8.71 -28.28 0.49
N LEU A 388 9.51 -27.35 0.99
CA LEU A 388 10.85 -27.10 0.44
C LEU A 388 11.95 -27.90 1.14
N LEU A 389 11.78 -28.22 2.41
CA LEU A 389 12.84 -28.85 3.20
C LEU A 389 12.56 -30.33 3.51
N LYS A 390 11.28 -30.72 3.64
CA LYS A 390 10.89 -32.09 3.98
C LYS A 390 10.48 -32.88 2.75
N ASP A 391 9.61 -32.32 1.90
CA ASP A 391 9.04 -33.02 0.74
C ASP A 391 9.94 -32.95 -0.49
N ASN A 392 11.03 -32.17 -0.46
CA ASN A 392 12.03 -32.11 -1.53
C ASN A 392 13.35 -32.76 -1.08
N PRO A 393 13.57 -34.01 -1.40
CA PRO A 393 14.81 -34.73 -1.03
C PRO A 393 16.05 -34.18 -1.74
N ASP A 394 15.88 -33.50 -2.86
CA ASP A 394 16.94 -32.93 -3.70
C ASP A 394 17.33 -31.49 -3.30
N LEU A 395 17.14 -31.11 -2.01
CA LEU A 395 17.84 -29.95 -1.48
C LEU A 395 19.29 -30.02 -1.94
N LYS A 396 19.68 -29.10 -2.83
CA LYS A 396 21.04 -29.07 -3.40
C LYS A 396 22.03 -29.00 -2.24
N GLU A 397 22.59 -30.17 -1.89
CA GLU A 397 23.56 -30.28 -0.80
C GLU A 397 24.81 -29.41 -1.03
N GLU A 398 25.00 -28.93 -2.26
CA GLU A 398 26.10 -28.08 -2.69
C GLU A 398 26.20 -26.76 -1.91
N HIS A 399 25.09 -26.23 -1.42
CA HIS A 399 25.02 -24.94 -0.69
C HIS A 399 25.26 -25.08 0.82
N LEU A 400 25.30 -26.32 1.35
CA LEU A 400 25.66 -26.55 2.73
C LEU A 400 27.15 -26.94 2.83
N PRO A 401 27.91 -26.45 3.82
CA PRO A 401 29.27 -26.90 4.07
C PRO A 401 29.31 -28.44 4.19
N LYS A 402 30.22 -29.09 3.48
CA LYS A 402 30.32 -30.59 3.38
C LYS A 402 30.24 -31.31 4.73
N GLU A 403 30.77 -30.69 5.77
CA GLU A 403 30.83 -31.21 7.16
C GLU A 403 29.45 -31.26 7.86
N TYR A 404 28.47 -30.50 7.36
CA TYR A 404 27.17 -30.34 8.00
C TYR A 404 26.01 -31.01 7.25
N ARG A 405 26.22 -31.52 6.03
CA ARG A 405 25.14 -31.90 5.11
C ARG A 405 24.14 -32.89 5.73
N ASN A 406 24.59 -34.01 6.25
CA ASN A 406 23.67 -35.05 6.75
C ASN A 406 23.11 -34.75 8.15
N LYS A 407 23.93 -34.35 9.10
CA LYS A 407 23.49 -34.06 10.48
C LYS A 407 22.57 -32.84 10.53
N VAL A 408 22.90 -31.78 9.77
CA VAL A 408 22.09 -30.53 9.71
C VAL A 408 20.78 -30.80 9.00
N LYS A 409 20.78 -31.55 7.87
CA LYS A 409 19.57 -31.95 7.16
C LYS A 409 18.62 -32.74 8.06
N GLN A 410 19.09 -33.72 8.79
CA GLN A 410 18.26 -34.49 9.74
C GLN A 410 17.70 -33.63 10.85
N LYS A 411 18.51 -32.73 11.42
CA LYS A 411 18.06 -31.78 12.45
C LYS A 411 16.96 -30.82 11.93
N ILE A 412 17.11 -30.35 10.69
CA ILE A 412 16.14 -29.46 10.03
C ILE A 412 14.83 -30.23 9.79
N ILE A 413 14.88 -31.43 9.17
CA ILE A 413 13.70 -32.25 8.90
C ILE A 413 12.96 -32.57 10.21
N LYS A 414 13.70 -32.97 11.25
CA LYS A 414 13.12 -33.23 12.58
C LYS A 414 12.42 -31.99 13.16
N SER A 415 13.04 -30.84 13.02
CA SER A 415 12.46 -29.56 13.48
C SER A 415 11.19 -29.18 12.71
N VAL A 416 11.18 -29.37 11.37
CA VAL A 416 10.00 -29.14 10.54
C VAL A 416 8.89 -30.12 10.91
N SER A 417 9.20 -31.42 11.08
CA SER A 417 8.21 -32.44 11.45
C SER A 417 7.61 -32.19 12.83
N LYS A 418 8.43 -31.71 13.80
CA LYS A 418 7.94 -31.29 15.11
C LYS A 418 6.90 -30.17 15.00
N MET A 419 7.17 -29.19 14.15
CA MET A 419 6.24 -28.07 13.93
C MET A 419 4.99 -28.47 13.15
N GLU A 420 5.13 -29.37 12.18
CA GLU A 420 3.99 -29.93 11.45
C GLU A 420 3.03 -30.65 12.41
N ASN A 421 3.55 -31.56 13.25
CA ASN A 421 2.76 -32.29 14.24
C ASN A 421 2.14 -31.33 15.27
N PHE A 422 2.89 -30.34 15.75
CA PHE A 422 2.39 -29.32 16.65
C PHE A 422 1.11 -28.62 16.14
N TYR A 423 1.05 -28.32 14.82
CA TYR A 423 -0.15 -27.73 14.22
C TYR A 423 -1.23 -28.74 13.84
N LYS A 424 -0.87 -30.02 13.57
CA LYS A 424 -1.83 -31.10 13.30
C LYS A 424 -2.57 -31.53 14.55
N GLU A 425 -1.84 -31.65 15.66
CA GLU A 425 -2.38 -32.07 16.96
C GLU A 425 -3.20 -30.93 17.63
N ASN A 426 -2.80 -29.69 17.43
CA ASN A 426 -3.50 -28.53 17.97
C ASN A 426 -3.63 -27.44 16.91
N PRO A 427 -4.79 -27.35 16.20
CA PRO A 427 -5.02 -26.28 15.23
C PRO A 427 -4.92 -24.86 15.78
N ASP A 428 -5.16 -24.69 17.09
CA ASP A 428 -5.06 -23.39 17.78
C ASP A 428 -3.69 -23.15 18.42
N ALA A 429 -2.72 -24.01 18.16
CA ALA A 429 -1.37 -23.92 18.70
C ALA A 429 -0.73 -22.53 18.47
N ASP A 430 -0.05 -22.03 19.48
CA ASP A 430 0.58 -20.69 19.45
C ASP A 430 2.10 -20.80 19.32
N PHE A 431 2.60 -20.64 18.10
CA PHE A 431 4.02 -20.64 17.81
C PHE A 431 4.79 -19.57 18.62
N HIS A 432 4.18 -18.44 18.91
CA HIS A 432 4.83 -17.40 19.70
C HIS A 432 4.96 -17.82 21.16
N GLN A 433 3.97 -18.54 21.71
CA GLN A 433 4.06 -19.10 23.05
C GLN A 433 5.11 -20.21 23.11
N LEU A 434 5.12 -21.10 22.12
CA LEU A 434 6.15 -22.15 22.04
C LEU A 434 7.56 -21.56 22.10
N VAL A 435 7.84 -20.50 21.33
CA VAL A 435 9.15 -19.84 21.37
C VAL A 435 9.37 -19.06 22.68
N ALA A 436 8.34 -18.51 23.28
CA ALA A 436 8.43 -17.89 24.59
C ALA A 436 8.89 -18.87 25.66
N ASP A 437 8.28 -20.06 25.69
CA ASP A 437 8.61 -21.12 26.63
C ASP A 437 10.02 -21.65 26.39
N MET A 438 10.41 -21.88 25.13
CA MET A 438 11.74 -22.35 24.76
C MET A 438 12.86 -21.37 25.11
N ALA A 439 12.63 -20.07 24.94
CA ALA A 439 13.59 -19.01 25.16
C ALA A 439 13.52 -18.43 26.60
N ASN A 440 12.53 -18.84 27.38
CA ASN A 440 12.21 -18.29 28.71
C ASN A 440 12.03 -16.74 28.70
N ILE A 441 11.22 -16.26 27.77
CA ILE A 441 10.93 -14.85 27.58
C ILE A 441 9.41 -14.59 27.52
N PRO A 442 8.94 -13.38 27.84
CA PRO A 442 7.52 -13.05 27.69
C PRO A 442 7.02 -13.26 26.26
N ARG A 443 5.81 -13.84 26.11
CA ARG A 443 5.17 -14.10 24.81
C ARG A 443 5.18 -12.88 23.87
N ARG A 444 5.03 -11.67 24.42
CA ARG A 444 5.09 -10.42 23.64
C ARG A 444 6.47 -10.22 22.98
N GLN A 445 7.55 -10.53 23.69
CA GLN A 445 8.90 -10.47 23.14
C GLN A 445 9.10 -11.59 22.10
N ALA A 446 8.66 -12.80 22.40
CA ALA A 446 8.70 -13.92 21.47
C ALA A 446 7.98 -13.61 20.13
N LYS A 447 6.82 -12.93 20.18
CA LYS A 447 6.14 -12.48 18.97
C LYS A 447 7.01 -11.53 18.14
N THR A 448 7.69 -10.57 18.79
CA THR A 448 8.58 -9.63 18.09
C THR A 448 9.78 -10.34 17.46
N ILE A 449 10.37 -11.30 18.20
CA ILE A 449 11.49 -12.11 17.71
C ILE A 449 11.06 -12.95 16.52
N ASN A 450 9.98 -13.72 16.65
CA ASN A 450 9.50 -14.60 15.58
C ASN A 450 9.27 -13.85 14.27
N LEU A 451 8.50 -12.75 14.33
CA LEU A 451 8.25 -11.93 13.15
C LEU A 451 9.56 -11.33 12.62
N GLY A 452 10.41 -10.84 13.49
CA GLY A 452 11.71 -10.31 13.08
C GLY A 452 12.60 -11.36 12.39
N MET A 453 12.67 -12.57 12.94
CA MET A 453 13.48 -13.67 12.38
C MET A 453 12.93 -14.17 11.04
N PHE A 454 11.60 -14.23 10.87
CA PHE A 454 10.98 -14.56 9.57
C PHE A 454 11.38 -13.55 8.47
N TYR A 455 11.60 -12.30 8.85
CA TYR A 455 12.06 -11.22 7.97
C TYR A 455 13.57 -10.98 8.02
N GLY A 456 14.36 -11.93 8.49
CA GLY A 456 15.83 -11.86 8.45
C GLY A 456 16.46 -10.89 9.46
N MET A 457 15.84 -10.68 10.61
CA MET A 457 16.39 -9.83 11.67
C MET A 457 17.73 -10.37 12.18
N GLY A 458 18.77 -9.54 12.09
CA GLY A 458 20.10 -9.87 12.64
C GLY A 458 20.26 -9.51 14.12
N LYS A 459 21.38 -10.00 14.74
CA LYS A 459 21.70 -9.85 16.17
C LYS A 459 21.65 -8.39 16.66
N MET A 460 22.18 -7.44 15.89
CA MET A 460 22.18 -6.01 16.26
C MET A 460 20.77 -5.41 16.37
N LYS A 461 19.86 -5.83 15.47
CA LYS A 461 18.48 -5.37 15.52
C LYS A 461 17.73 -6.01 16.68
N LEU A 462 17.98 -7.31 16.94
CA LEU A 462 17.45 -8.03 18.09
C LEU A 462 17.85 -7.35 19.41
N GLN A 463 19.13 -7.05 19.57
CA GLN A 463 19.70 -6.31 20.70
C GLN A 463 18.93 -5.02 20.96
N LYS A 464 18.74 -4.21 19.93
CA LYS A 464 18.06 -2.92 20.01
C LYS A 464 16.55 -3.03 20.32
N GLU A 465 15.87 -3.98 19.71
CA GLU A 465 14.40 -4.15 19.87
C GLU A 465 14.04 -4.63 21.28
N LEU A 466 14.89 -5.45 21.89
CA LEU A 466 14.67 -6.01 23.22
C LEU A 466 15.43 -5.30 24.33
N ASN A 467 16.25 -4.30 23.96
CA ASN A 467 17.12 -3.57 24.90
C ASN A 467 18.03 -4.51 25.70
N LEU A 468 18.63 -5.50 25.01
CA LEU A 468 19.59 -6.45 25.57
C LEU A 468 21.02 -5.94 25.39
N ASP A 469 21.96 -6.52 26.15
CA ASP A 469 23.37 -6.35 25.84
C ASP A 469 23.80 -7.22 24.64
N ARG A 470 25.06 -7.12 24.23
CA ARG A 470 25.56 -7.80 23.04
C ARG A 470 25.60 -9.33 23.19
N GLU A 471 26.01 -9.81 24.36
CA GLU A 471 26.13 -11.23 24.64
C GLU A 471 24.75 -11.86 24.85
N GLU A 472 23.86 -11.23 25.59
CA GLU A 472 22.48 -11.66 25.76
C GLU A 472 21.76 -11.78 24.41
N ALA A 473 21.93 -10.78 23.53
CA ALA A 473 21.32 -10.79 22.21
C ALA A 473 21.90 -11.92 21.32
N LYS A 474 23.20 -12.20 21.44
CA LYS A 474 23.86 -13.31 20.72
C LYS A 474 23.36 -14.65 21.24
N GLU A 475 23.33 -14.86 22.54
CA GLU A 475 22.84 -16.10 23.15
C GLU A 475 21.40 -16.39 22.77
N LEU A 476 20.52 -15.41 22.87
CA LEU A 476 19.12 -15.54 22.48
C LEU A 476 18.96 -15.83 20.98
N PHE A 477 19.74 -15.17 20.13
CA PHE A 477 19.73 -15.40 18.69
C PHE A 477 20.18 -16.82 18.34
N ASP A 478 21.27 -17.29 18.96
CA ASP A 478 21.83 -18.59 18.69
C ASP A 478 20.92 -19.72 19.26
N LYS A 479 20.32 -19.52 20.43
CA LYS A 479 19.31 -20.39 21.02
C LYS A 479 18.08 -20.52 20.13
N TYR A 480 17.54 -19.40 19.64
CA TYR A 480 16.41 -19.39 18.73
C TYR A 480 16.69 -20.23 17.47
N HIS A 481 17.81 -19.98 16.78
CA HIS A 481 18.18 -20.76 15.58
C HIS A 481 18.59 -22.19 15.89
N GLY A 482 18.96 -22.49 17.12
CA GLY A 482 19.19 -23.84 17.61
C GLY A 482 17.91 -24.66 17.71
N GLU A 483 16.82 -24.06 18.18
CA GLU A 483 15.53 -24.70 18.41
C GLU A 483 14.66 -24.75 17.16
N VAL A 484 14.71 -23.70 16.31
CA VAL A 484 13.94 -23.60 15.06
C VAL A 484 14.86 -23.36 13.84
N PRO A 485 15.78 -24.28 13.57
CA PRO A 485 16.83 -24.11 12.55
C PRO A 485 16.27 -23.97 11.13
N PHE A 486 15.08 -24.52 10.86
CA PHE A 486 14.46 -24.50 9.53
C PHE A 486 14.16 -23.08 9.03
N ILE A 487 13.94 -22.10 9.92
CA ILE A 487 13.62 -20.73 9.51
C ILE A 487 14.78 -20.09 8.75
N LYS A 488 15.99 -20.23 9.30
CA LYS A 488 17.20 -19.72 8.64
C LYS A 488 17.48 -20.47 7.33
N THR A 489 17.35 -21.79 7.35
CA THR A 489 17.56 -22.64 6.17
C THR A 489 16.55 -22.32 5.08
N LEU A 490 15.25 -22.20 5.42
CA LEU A 490 14.21 -21.79 4.48
C LEU A 490 14.55 -20.47 3.80
N SER A 491 14.96 -19.47 4.58
CA SER A 491 15.36 -18.17 4.03
C SER A 491 16.55 -18.28 3.08
N GLN A 492 17.54 -19.07 3.42
CA GLN A 492 18.72 -19.29 2.57
C GLN A 492 18.37 -20.03 1.28
N GLU A 493 17.59 -21.11 1.36
CA GLU A 493 17.12 -21.85 0.18
C GLU A 493 16.30 -20.97 -0.78
N LEU A 494 15.43 -20.11 -0.24
CA LEU A 494 14.67 -19.16 -1.06
C LEU A 494 15.57 -18.12 -1.74
N ILE A 495 16.63 -17.66 -1.06
CA ILE A 495 17.62 -16.74 -1.66
C ILE A 495 18.40 -17.45 -2.77
N TYR A 496 18.88 -18.67 -2.54
CA TYR A 496 19.58 -19.44 -3.56
C TYR A 496 18.69 -19.71 -4.77
N PHE A 497 17.45 -20.15 -4.52
CA PHE A 497 16.49 -20.37 -5.60
C PHE A 497 16.25 -19.09 -6.42
N ALA A 498 16.08 -17.95 -5.76
CA ALA A 498 15.89 -16.68 -6.44
C ALA A 498 17.14 -16.25 -7.24
N THR A 499 18.33 -16.51 -6.72
CA THR A 499 19.60 -16.19 -7.39
C THR A 499 19.82 -17.06 -8.62
N ASP A 500 19.57 -18.37 -8.49
CA ASP A 500 19.80 -19.34 -9.57
C ASP A 500 18.78 -19.23 -10.71
N ASN A 501 17.56 -18.79 -10.41
CA ASN A 501 16.48 -18.72 -11.38
C ASN A 501 16.10 -17.29 -11.79
N GLU A 502 16.78 -16.27 -11.20
CA GLU A 502 16.45 -14.85 -11.35
C GLU A 502 15.01 -14.49 -10.97
N LEU A 503 14.28 -15.41 -10.34
CA LEU A 503 12.86 -15.33 -10.01
C LEU A 503 12.56 -15.98 -8.66
N LEU A 504 11.65 -15.40 -7.91
CA LEU A 504 11.04 -16.01 -6.74
C LEU A 504 9.53 -16.04 -6.90
N PHE A 505 8.95 -17.24 -6.90
CA PHE A 505 7.49 -17.38 -7.02
C PHE A 505 6.83 -17.30 -5.65
N THR A 506 5.78 -16.48 -5.56
CA THR A 506 4.75 -16.68 -4.55
C THR A 506 3.83 -17.84 -4.96
N LEU A 507 3.24 -18.50 -4.00
CA LEU A 507 2.34 -19.64 -4.25
C LEU A 507 1.13 -19.28 -5.05
#